data_8e6ef774daa29b093cef743cf88a83f9
#
_entry.id   8e6ef774daa29b093cef743cf88a83f9
#
_cell.length_a   1.000
_cell.length_b   1.000
_cell.length_c   1.000
_cell.angle_alpha   90.00
_cell.angle_beta   90.00
_cell.angle_gamma   90.00
#
_symmetry.space_group_name_H-M   'P 1'
#
loop_
_entity.id
_entity.type
_entity.pdbx_description
1 polymer ?
#
loop_
_entity_poly.entity_id
_entity_poly.type
_entity_poly.pdbx_seq_one_letter_code
_entity_poly.pdbx_strand_id
1 'polypeptide(L)'
;MHKSYLIKGARIVNEGEIFEGDVLIENGRIAKVDSSIGPKNGNVKVIDAEGKFLLPGIIDDQVHFREPGLTHKGDIYSESRAAVAGGITSYMEQPNTKPAATTIEELEKKYARASQVSLANYSFNMGAANDNLEELKRVDKRTVSGIKIFMGSSTGNMLVDEQKTLEGIFQLDHQLITHCEDEATIKANLAKAKEQYGEDIPMRMHPVIRDEKACYLSSKTAVDLAKKYKSRLHVFHISTALETSLFTNKMPLEKKRITAEVCVHHLWFDDSQYDEKGSLIKWNPAVKTAEDRAGLWKALLDGRLDVVATDHAPHTLEEKSNKYLSAPSGGPLVQHALPAMMERVHDGVWDIATMVEKMCHNPAILFRMEDRGYIREGYHADLVLLEPNRPWKVSKDNILYKCQWSPFEGAVMKSKVTHTFVNGHLAYKDGKFDESQLGERLLFNRD
;
A
#
# COMPACT_ATOMS: atom_id res chain seq x y z
N MET A 1 25.72 -15.90 5.94
CA MET A 1 24.97 -16.93 6.70
C MET A 1 23.77 -16.24 7.34
N HIS A 2 22.56 -16.73 7.11
CA HIS A 2 21.38 -16.23 7.81
C HIS A 2 21.52 -16.53 9.31
N LYS A 3 21.27 -15.52 10.14
CA LYS A 3 21.19 -15.69 11.59
C LYS A 3 19.90 -16.44 11.89
N SER A 4 19.91 -17.41 12.82
CA SER A 4 18.70 -18.07 13.30
C SER A 4 18.12 -17.32 14.49
N TYR A 5 16.78 -17.26 14.57
CA TYR A 5 16.06 -16.60 15.66
C TYR A 5 14.97 -17.51 16.22
N LEU A 6 14.77 -17.45 17.52
CA LEU A 6 13.66 -18.05 18.22
C LEU A 6 12.87 -16.93 18.91
N ILE A 7 11.69 -16.63 18.38
CA ILE A 7 10.74 -15.68 18.96
C ILE A 7 9.88 -16.46 19.97
N LYS A 8 9.89 -16.08 21.25
CA LYS A 8 9.25 -16.80 22.34
C LYS A 8 8.08 -16.05 22.95
N GLY A 9 6.98 -16.79 23.23
CA GLY A 9 5.84 -16.30 24.01
C GLY A 9 5.06 -15.18 23.30
N ALA A 10 5.07 -15.15 21.97
CA ALA A 10 4.33 -14.14 21.21
C ALA A 10 2.84 -14.46 21.13
N ARG A 11 2.01 -13.42 21.09
CA ARG A 11 0.61 -13.53 20.65
C ARG A 11 0.59 -13.50 19.13
N ILE A 12 0.55 -14.69 18.52
CA ILE A 12 0.59 -14.86 17.06
C ILE A 12 -0.79 -14.56 16.49
N VAL A 13 -0.85 -13.65 15.49
CA VAL A 13 -2.09 -13.32 14.78
C VAL A 13 -1.95 -13.82 13.35
N ASN A 14 -2.67 -14.87 13.00
CA ASN A 14 -2.57 -15.49 11.70
C ASN A 14 -3.87 -16.23 11.33
N GLU A 15 -4.32 -16.10 10.09
CA GLU A 15 -5.47 -16.83 9.53
C GLU A 15 -6.76 -16.73 10.37
N GLY A 16 -7.04 -15.53 10.89
CA GLY A 16 -8.24 -15.26 11.69
C GLY A 16 -8.15 -15.66 13.16
N GLU A 17 -7.04 -16.29 13.59
CA GLU A 17 -6.82 -16.75 14.97
C GLU A 17 -5.78 -15.90 15.69
N ILE A 18 -5.88 -15.89 17.04
CA ILE A 18 -4.88 -15.32 17.93
C ILE A 18 -4.54 -16.40 18.97
N PHE A 19 -3.29 -16.81 18.99
CA PHE A 19 -2.82 -17.83 19.95
C PHE A 19 -1.42 -17.49 20.48
N GLU A 20 -1.07 -18.00 21.66
CA GLU A 20 0.29 -17.86 22.19
C GLU A 20 1.19 -18.96 21.65
N GLY A 21 2.42 -18.61 21.29
CA GLY A 21 3.36 -19.57 20.76
C GLY A 21 4.75 -19.00 20.47
N ASP A 22 5.61 -19.93 20.03
CA ASP A 22 6.99 -19.67 19.63
C ASP A 22 7.14 -19.85 18.12
N VAL A 23 7.99 -19.03 17.51
CA VAL A 23 8.35 -19.14 16.08
C VAL A 23 9.86 -19.24 15.93
N LEU A 24 10.30 -20.31 15.25
CA LEU A 24 11.70 -20.52 14.90
C LEU A 24 11.93 -20.06 13.46
N ILE A 25 12.93 -19.22 13.27
CA ILE A 25 13.41 -18.73 11.97
C ILE A 25 14.77 -19.35 11.69
N GLU A 26 14.88 -20.07 10.58
CA GLU A 26 16.14 -20.66 10.07
C GLU A 26 16.24 -20.45 8.56
N ASN A 27 17.41 -20.08 8.08
CA ASN A 27 17.69 -19.90 6.63
C ASN A 27 16.71 -18.97 5.90
N GLY A 28 16.27 -17.91 6.57
CA GLY A 28 15.36 -16.92 5.99
C GLY A 28 13.88 -17.32 6.01
N ARG A 29 13.57 -18.53 6.49
CA ARG A 29 12.21 -19.08 6.49
C ARG A 29 11.72 -19.41 7.89
N ILE A 30 10.40 -19.49 8.05
CA ILE A 30 9.74 -19.99 9.25
C ILE A 30 9.96 -21.50 9.28
N ALA A 31 10.82 -21.96 10.17
CA ALA A 31 11.18 -23.37 10.29
C ALA A 31 10.18 -24.14 11.15
N LYS A 32 9.62 -23.49 12.18
CA LYS A 32 8.64 -24.11 13.08
C LYS A 32 7.75 -23.06 13.75
N VAL A 33 6.48 -23.40 13.93
CA VAL A 33 5.50 -22.69 14.77
C VAL A 33 4.94 -23.71 15.76
N ASP A 34 5.02 -23.43 17.06
CA ASP A 34 4.54 -24.35 18.10
C ASP A 34 4.18 -23.57 19.38
N SER A 35 3.37 -24.16 20.26
CA SER A 35 3.04 -23.60 21.57
C SER A 35 4.28 -23.39 22.45
N SER A 36 5.31 -24.22 22.30
CA SER A 36 6.60 -24.07 22.96
C SER A 36 7.70 -24.77 22.17
N ILE A 37 8.76 -24.04 21.88
CA ILE A 37 9.97 -24.57 21.22
C ILE A 37 11.11 -24.58 22.25
N GLY A 38 11.62 -25.77 22.55
CA GLY A 38 12.74 -25.95 23.48
C GLY A 38 14.03 -25.26 22.98
N PRO A 39 15.01 -25.07 23.89
CA PRO A 39 16.30 -24.49 23.51
C PRO A 39 16.96 -25.33 22.42
N LYS A 40 17.41 -24.67 21.36
CA LYS A 40 18.17 -25.32 20.28
C LYS A 40 19.67 -25.18 20.50
N ASN A 41 20.39 -26.24 20.22
CA ASN A 41 21.85 -26.22 20.17
C ASN A 41 22.28 -25.37 18.95
N GLY A 42 23.21 -24.43 19.14
CA GLY A 42 23.76 -23.56 18.10
C GLY A 42 23.55 -22.08 18.33
N ASN A 43 23.93 -21.25 17.36
CA ASN A 43 23.86 -19.78 17.42
C ASN A 43 22.44 -19.23 17.15
N VAL A 44 21.43 -19.74 17.84
CA VAL A 44 20.05 -19.22 17.76
C VAL A 44 19.87 -18.04 18.69
N LYS A 45 19.51 -16.87 18.19
CA LYS A 45 19.19 -15.71 19.00
C LYS A 45 17.75 -15.79 19.51
N VAL A 46 17.58 -15.80 20.83
CA VAL A 46 16.25 -15.77 21.44
C VAL A 46 15.76 -14.33 21.56
N ILE A 47 14.52 -14.09 21.15
CA ILE A 47 13.79 -12.83 21.30
C ILE A 47 12.58 -13.10 22.19
N ASP A 48 12.54 -12.44 23.33
CA ASP A 48 11.39 -12.43 24.22
C ASP A 48 10.29 -11.54 23.60
N ALA A 49 9.15 -12.15 23.32
CA ALA A 49 7.99 -11.50 22.72
C ALA A 49 6.75 -11.58 23.62
N GLU A 50 6.92 -11.90 24.92
CA GLU A 50 5.82 -11.94 25.88
C GLU A 50 5.04 -10.61 25.86
N GLY A 51 3.71 -10.71 25.77
CA GLY A 51 2.81 -9.56 25.69
C GLY A 51 2.76 -8.82 24.34
N LYS A 52 3.62 -9.17 23.37
CA LYS A 52 3.64 -8.56 22.04
C LYS A 52 2.82 -9.39 21.05
N PHE A 53 2.27 -8.72 20.06
CA PHE A 53 1.74 -9.40 18.88
C PHE A 53 2.87 -9.75 17.90
N LEU A 54 2.83 -10.96 17.34
CA LEU A 54 3.60 -11.34 16.17
C LEU A 54 2.66 -11.44 14.97
N LEU A 55 2.89 -10.58 13.98
CA LEU A 55 2.10 -10.48 12.77
C LEU A 55 2.91 -10.98 11.58
N PRO A 56 2.28 -11.49 10.49
CA PRO A 56 2.95 -11.53 9.19
C PRO A 56 3.38 -10.12 8.80
N GLY A 57 4.42 -10.00 8.02
CA GLY A 57 4.84 -8.71 7.47
C GLY A 57 3.73 -8.07 6.62
N ILE A 58 3.52 -6.78 6.83
CA ILE A 58 2.54 -6.01 6.06
C ILE A 58 2.98 -5.97 4.60
N ILE A 59 2.03 -6.13 3.67
CA ILE A 59 2.22 -6.02 2.24
C ILE A 59 1.46 -4.78 1.76
N ASP A 60 2.19 -3.80 1.24
CA ASP A 60 1.63 -2.57 0.69
C ASP A 60 1.68 -2.60 -0.84
N ASP A 61 0.54 -2.77 -1.46
CA ASP A 61 0.44 -2.93 -2.91
C ASP A 61 0.36 -1.62 -3.68
N GLN A 62 0.41 -0.47 -2.97
CA GLN A 62 0.39 0.84 -3.62
C GLN A 62 1.31 1.85 -2.95
N VAL A 63 2.51 2.04 -3.52
CA VAL A 63 3.45 3.07 -3.09
C VAL A 63 4.08 3.82 -4.28
N HIS A 64 4.57 5.04 -4.03
CA HIS A 64 5.32 5.89 -4.96
C HIS A 64 6.64 6.31 -4.30
N PHE A 65 7.70 5.51 -4.41
CA PHE A 65 9.00 5.81 -3.81
C PHE A 65 9.84 6.81 -4.61
N ARG A 66 9.28 7.30 -5.74
CA ARG A 66 9.79 8.44 -6.51
C ARG A 66 11.09 8.22 -7.29
N GLU A 67 11.72 7.08 -7.19
CA GLU A 67 12.95 6.77 -7.93
C GLU A 67 12.64 5.88 -9.16
N PRO A 68 13.16 6.24 -10.35
CA PRO A 68 14.08 7.34 -10.67
C PRO A 68 13.42 8.71 -10.88
N GLY A 69 14.26 9.76 -10.92
CA GLY A 69 13.96 11.08 -11.45
C GLY A 69 13.21 12.06 -10.54
N LEU A 70 12.63 11.60 -9.42
CA LEU A 70 11.92 12.43 -8.45
C LEU A 70 12.48 12.28 -7.03
N THR A 71 13.76 11.92 -6.93
CA THR A 71 14.43 11.52 -5.69
C THR A 71 14.58 12.63 -4.65
N HIS A 72 14.29 13.89 -5.00
CA HIS A 72 14.20 14.98 -4.02
C HIS A 72 13.00 14.82 -3.06
N LYS A 73 11.97 14.07 -3.45
CA LYS A 73 10.76 13.81 -2.66
C LYS A 73 10.86 12.55 -1.81
N GLY A 74 11.49 11.51 -2.34
CA GLY A 74 11.66 10.19 -1.76
C GLY A 74 12.53 9.34 -2.68
N ASP A 75 13.13 8.28 -2.18
CA ASP A 75 13.87 7.29 -2.97
C ASP A 75 13.67 5.89 -2.37
N ILE A 76 14.03 4.86 -3.13
CA ILE A 76 13.88 3.46 -2.68
C ILE A 76 14.66 3.21 -1.39
N TYR A 77 15.82 3.84 -1.21
CA TYR A 77 16.64 3.70 -0.01
C TYR A 77 15.90 4.21 1.24
N SER A 78 15.46 5.46 1.24
CA SER A 78 14.83 6.10 2.40
C SER A 78 13.44 5.53 2.69
N GLU A 79 12.61 5.37 1.64
CA GLU A 79 11.22 4.99 1.83
C GLU A 79 11.06 3.50 2.19
N SER A 80 11.95 2.61 1.69
CA SER A 80 11.95 1.21 2.14
C SER A 80 12.34 1.04 3.61
N ARG A 81 13.20 1.91 4.15
CA ARG A 81 13.52 1.94 5.58
C ARG A 81 12.35 2.45 6.41
N ALA A 82 11.70 3.52 5.97
CA ALA A 82 10.49 4.01 6.61
C ALA A 82 9.38 2.93 6.61
N ALA A 83 9.22 2.18 5.51
CA ALA A 83 8.31 1.06 5.39
C ALA A 83 8.62 -0.05 6.40
N VAL A 84 9.88 -0.50 6.46
CA VAL A 84 10.33 -1.55 7.40
C VAL A 84 10.17 -1.11 8.86
N ALA A 85 10.47 0.14 9.19
CA ALA A 85 10.22 0.68 10.53
C ALA A 85 8.72 0.72 10.89
N GLY A 86 7.85 0.87 9.88
CA GLY A 86 6.39 0.78 10.00
C GLY A 86 5.82 -0.65 9.97
N GLY A 87 6.66 -1.68 9.80
CA GLY A 87 6.22 -3.09 9.73
C GLY A 87 5.85 -3.56 8.32
N ILE A 88 6.06 -2.76 7.28
CA ILE A 88 5.87 -3.16 5.89
C ILE A 88 7.11 -3.91 5.42
N THR A 89 6.96 -5.18 5.09
CA THR A 89 8.06 -6.06 4.63
C THR A 89 8.11 -6.23 3.12
N SER A 90 7.00 -5.90 2.43
CA SER A 90 6.88 -6.02 0.98
C SER A 90 6.07 -4.86 0.42
N TYR A 91 6.51 -4.30 -0.71
CA TYR A 91 5.77 -3.23 -1.38
C TYR A 91 5.69 -3.42 -2.90
N MET A 92 4.69 -2.79 -3.52
CA MET A 92 4.52 -2.73 -4.97
C MET A 92 4.47 -1.27 -5.42
N GLU A 93 5.48 -0.84 -6.17
CA GLU A 93 5.63 0.56 -6.55
C GLU A 93 5.02 0.88 -7.91
N GLN A 94 4.50 2.08 -8.03
CA GLN A 94 3.81 2.58 -9.21
C GLN A 94 4.79 3.07 -10.29
N PRO A 95 4.36 3.02 -11.60
CA PRO A 95 5.26 3.28 -12.73
C PRO A 95 5.50 4.75 -13.04
N ASN A 96 4.81 5.69 -12.39
CA ASN A 96 4.83 7.12 -12.72
C ASN A 96 6.08 7.86 -12.20
N THR A 97 7.23 7.35 -12.55
CA THR A 97 8.57 7.91 -12.29
C THR A 97 9.08 8.71 -13.51
N LYS A 98 10.32 9.21 -13.48
CA LYS A 98 10.97 9.91 -14.59
C LYS A 98 12.34 9.30 -14.90
N PRO A 99 12.46 8.48 -15.96
CA PRO A 99 11.40 8.10 -16.91
C PRO A 99 10.31 7.23 -16.28
N ALA A 100 9.13 7.18 -16.92
CA ALA A 100 8.06 6.29 -16.52
C ALA A 100 8.40 4.83 -16.89
N ALA A 101 8.00 3.86 -16.06
CA ALA A 101 8.24 2.45 -16.33
C ALA A 101 7.18 1.87 -17.30
N THR A 102 7.19 2.35 -18.54
CA THR A 102 6.30 1.95 -19.67
C THR A 102 6.96 1.01 -20.65
N THR A 103 8.23 0.66 -20.43
CA THR A 103 8.97 -0.38 -21.15
C THR A 103 9.57 -1.38 -20.19
N ILE A 104 9.82 -2.62 -20.63
CA ILE A 104 10.49 -3.65 -19.84
C ILE A 104 11.89 -3.18 -19.43
N GLU A 105 12.59 -2.46 -20.30
CA GLU A 105 13.91 -1.92 -19.99
C GLU A 105 13.88 -0.96 -18.80
N GLU A 106 12.97 0.02 -18.77
CA GLU A 106 12.84 0.97 -17.65
C GLU A 106 12.37 0.26 -16.37
N LEU A 107 11.50 -0.74 -16.49
CA LEU A 107 11.05 -1.56 -15.38
C LEU A 107 12.23 -2.33 -14.74
N GLU A 108 13.06 -3.00 -15.55
CA GLU A 108 14.22 -3.77 -15.07
C GLU A 108 15.31 -2.87 -14.47
N LYS A 109 15.48 -1.62 -14.93
CA LYS A 109 16.35 -0.63 -14.27
C LYS A 109 15.91 -0.34 -12.83
N LYS A 110 14.59 -0.27 -12.58
CA LYS A 110 14.05 -0.11 -11.21
C LYS A 110 14.33 -1.34 -10.36
N TYR A 111 14.14 -2.56 -10.88
CA TYR A 111 14.49 -3.79 -10.19
C TYR A 111 15.99 -3.85 -9.86
N ALA A 112 16.86 -3.51 -10.81
CA ALA A 112 18.30 -3.46 -10.60
C ALA A 112 18.68 -2.45 -9.50
N ARG A 113 18.01 -1.29 -9.46
CA ARG A 113 18.24 -0.30 -8.39
C ARG A 113 17.76 -0.81 -7.03
N ALA A 114 16.55 -1.37 -6.96
CA ALA A 114 16.00 -1.89 -5.71
C ALA A 114 16.86 -3.01 -5.11
N SER A 115 17.42 -3.89 -5.93
CA SER A 115 18.32 -4.97 -5.47
C SER A 115 19.58 -4.46 -4.75
N GLN A 116 19.94 -3.20 -4.94
CA GLN A 116 21.11 -2.58 -4.34
C GLN A 116 20.81 -1.78 -3.07
N VAL A 117 19.55 -1.38 -2.85
CA VAL A 117 19.25 -0.40 -1.80
C VAL A 117 17.97 -0.68 -1.00
N SER A 118 17.05 -1.53 -1.49
CA SER A 118 15.77 -1.75 -0.81
C SER A 118 15.93 -2.66 0.40
N LEU A 119 15.53 -2.18 1.56
CA LEU A 119 15.54 -2.97 2.79
C LEU A 119 14.30 -3.90 2.88
N ALA A 120 13.18 -3.51 2.25
CA ALA A 120 11.98 -4.33 2.11
C ALA A 120 11.98 -5.09 0.77
N ASN A 121 11.21 -6.18 0.69
CA ASN A 121 10.94 -6.88 -0.57
C ASN A 121 10.13 -5.99 -1.51
N TYR A 122 10.33 -6.15 -2.82
CA TYR A 122 9.82 -5.20 -3.79
C TYR A 122 9.27 -5.85 -5.06
N SER A 123 8.24 -5.21 -5.61
CA SER A 123 7.83 -5.36 -6.99
C SER A 123 7.47 -4.00 -7.59
N PHE A 124 7.44 -3.93 -8.91
CA PHE A 124 7.10 -2.73 -9.66
C PHE A 124 6.00 -3.05 -10.65
N ASN A 125 5.03 -2.14 -10.78
CA ASN A 125 3.99 -2.25 -11.78
C ASN A 125 4.50 -1.73 -13.14
N MET A 126 4.15 -2.42 -14.22
CA MET A 126 4.36 -1.93 -15.58
C MET A 126 3.30 -0.89 -15.91
N GLY A 127 3.71 0.27 -16.39
CA GLY A 127 2.81 1.35 -16.80
C GLY A 127 2.19 1.10 -18.18
N ALA A 128 0.86 1.22 -18.26
CA ALA A 128 0.17 1.29 -19.54
C ALA A 128 0.21 2.71 -20.13
N ALA A 129 0.26 2.78 -21.45
CA ALA A 129 0.15 4.00 -22.25
C ALA A 129 -0.65 3.70 -23.52
N ASN A 130 -1.09 4.74 -24.26
CA ASN A 130 -1.88 4.53 -25.49
C ASN A 130 -1.10 3.80 -26.60
N ASP A 131 0.22 3.76 -26.54
CA ASP A 131 1.12 3.29 -27.60
C ASP A 131 1.99 2.06 -27.21
N ASN A 132 1.82 1.46 -26.02
CA ASN A 132 2.73 0.40 -25.56
C ASN A 132 2.09 -1.00 -25.39
N LEU A 133 0.93 -1.26 -25.99
CA LEU A 133 0.21 -2.54 -25.84
C LEU A 133 1.08 -3.77 -26.19
N GLU A 134 1.91 -3.71 -27.22
CA GLU A 134 2.78 -4.82 -27.61
C GLU A 134 3.89 -5.07 -26.56
N GLU A 135 4.35 -4.03 -25.88
CA GLU A 135 5.28 -4.15 -24.77
C GLU A 135 4.60 -4.81 -23.56
N LEU A 136 3.35 -4.41 -23.25
CA LEU A 136 2.56 -4.99 -22.17
C LEU A 136 2.34 -6.50 -22.33
N LYS A 137 2.14 -7.00 -23.56
CA LYS A 137 1.98 -8.43 -23.86
C LYS A 137 3.22 -9.27 -23.52
N ARG A 138 4.39 -8.65 -23.47
CA ARG A 138 5.68 -9.31 -23.23
C ARG A 138 6.08 -9.34 -21.76
N VAL A 139 5.32 -8.67 -20.88
CA VAL A 139 5.60 -8.60 -19.44
C VAL A 139 5.49 -10.00 -18.82
N ASP A 140 6.52 -10.43 -18.08
CA ASP A 140 6.47 -11.67 -17.34
C ASP A 140 5.61 -11.52 -16.08
N LYS A 141 4.40 -12.08 -16.12
CA LYS A 141 3.43 -12.00 -15.04
C LYS A 141 3.85 -12.70 -13.73
N ARG A 142 4.91 -13.53 -13.77
CA ARG A 142 5.46 -14.18 -12.58
C ARG A 142 6.42 -13.30 -11.79
N THR A 143 6.94 -12.27 -12.40
CA THR A 143 7.99 -11.41 -11.82
C THR A 143 7.57 -9.95 -11.70
N VAL A 144 6.38 -9.60 -12.17
CA VAL A 144 5.82 -8.23 -12.14
C VAL A 144 4.46 -8.24 -11.46
N SER A 145 4.22 -7.32 -10.52
CA SER A 145 2.99 -7.30 -9.72
C SER A 145 1.74 -7.09 -10.57
N GLY A 146 1.79 -6.22 -11.58
CA GLY A 146 0.67 -6.01 -12.49
C GLY A 146 0.93 -4.94 -13.53
N ILE A 147 -0.10 -4.69 -14.35
CA ILE A 147 -0.13 -3.59 -15.32
C ILE A 147 -0.99 -2.48 -14.74
N LYS A 148 -0.37 -1.32 -14.52
CA LYS A 148 -1.02 -0.11 -13.99
C LYS A 148 -1.58 0.73 -15.10
N ILE A 149 -2.86 1.05 -15.01
CA ILE A 149 -3.63 1.88 -15.96
C ILE A 149 -4.10 3.13 -15.23
N PHE A 150 -3.76 4.30 -15.71
CA PHE A 150 -4.33 5.55 -15.24
C PHE A 150 -5.50 5.93 -16.14
N MET A 151 -6.72 5.79 -15.62
CA MET A 151 -7.97 6.20 -16.27
C MET A 151 -8.39 7.62 -15.83
N GLY A 152 -7.41 8.46 -15.48
CA GLY A 152 -7.52 9.83 -15.00
C GLY A 152 -6.28 10.23 -14.21
N SER A 153 -6.10 11.53 -13.96
CA SER A 153 -5.06 12.07 -13.06
C SER A 153 -3.66 11.58 -13.30
N SER A 154 -3.29 11.34 -14.55
CA SER A 154 -1.95 10.89 -14.91
C SER A 154 -1.00 12.05 -15.22
N THR A 155 0.29 11.77 -15.03
CA THR A 155 1.39 12.64 -15.45
C THR A 155 2.13 12.02 -16.64
N GLY A 156 2.55 12.86 -17.58
CA GLY A 156 3.25 12.41 -18.80
C GLY A 156 2.33 11.65 -19.76
N ASN A 157 2.86 10.61 -20.43
CA ASN A 157 2.17 9.83 -21.47
C ASN A 157 1.41 8.60 -20.91
N MET A 158 1.05 8.60 -19.62
CA MET A 158 0.45 7.41 -19.02
C MET A 158 -1.06 7.50 -18.81
N LEU A 159 -1.71 8.56 -19.28
CA LEU A 159 -3.17 8.60 -19.37
C LEU A 159 -3.62 7.68 -20.50
N VAL A 160 -4.41 6.65 -20.17
CA VAL A 160 -5.00 5.74 -21.16
C VAL A 160 -6.47 6.14 -21.34
N ASP A 161 -6.74 6.93 -22.37
CA ASP A 161 -8.05 7.49 -22.69
C ASP A 161 -8.61 7.03 -24.06
N GLU A 162 -7.79 6.35 -24.86
CA GLU A 162 -8.23 5.74 -26.12
C GLU A 162 -9.01 4.44 -25.86
N GLN A 163 -10.28 4.41 -26.24
CA GLN A 163 -11.18 3.26 -26.04
C GLN A 163 -10.61 1.94 -26.58
N LYS A 164 -10.02 1.99 -27.80
CA LYS A 164 -9.44 0.80 -28.43
C LYS A 164 -8.24 0.25 -27.65
N THR A 165 -7.40 1.13 -27.11
CA THR A 165 -6.24 0.75 -26.29
C THR A 165 -6.70 0.16 -24.97
N LEU A 166 -7.66 0.80 -24.27
CA LEU A 166 -8.26 0.25 -23.05
C LEU A 166 -8.81 -1.16 -23.30
N GLU A 167 -9.61 -1.36 -24.35
CA GLU A 167 -10.16 -2.67 -24.68
C GLU A 167 -9.05 -3.70 -24.96
N GLY A 168 -7.97 -3.32 -25.62
CA GLY A 168 -6.81 -4.17 -25.85
C GLY A 168 -6.11 -4.59 -24.54
N ILE A 169 -5.92 -3.63 -23.63
CA ILE A 169 -5.29 -3.90 -22.31
C ILE A 169 -6.17 -4.81 -21.47
N PHE A 170 -7.49 -4.58 -21.42
CA PHE A 170 -8.41 -5.42 -20.65
C PHE A 170 -8.55 -6.86 -21.17
N GLN A 171 -8.06 -7.15 -22.38
CA GLN A 171 -7.97 -8.53 -22.91
C GLN A 171 -6.70 -9.27 -22.50
N LEU A 172 -5.72 -8.60 -21.87
CA LEU A 172 -4.49 -9.23 -21.42
C LEU A 172 -4.75 -10.18 -20.24
N ASP A 173 -4.08 -11.33 -20.24
CA ASP A 173 -4.08 -12.25 -19.10
C ASP A 173 -3.05 -11.84 -18.05
N HIS A 174 -3.25 -10.64 -17.48
CA HIS A 174 -2.41 -10.05 -16.45
C HIS A 174 -3.26 -9.56 -15.28
N GLN A 175 -2.63 -9.30 -14.14
CA GLN A 175 -3.25 -8.51 -13.09
C GLN A 175 -3.31 -7.06 -13.54
N LEU A 176 -4.49 -6.55 -13.83
CA LEU A 176 -4.71 -5.14 -14.16
C LEU A 176 -4.98 -4.35 -12.88
N ILE A 177 -4.47 -3.14 -12.82
CA ILE A 177 -4.57 -2.25 -11.67
C ILE A 177 -4.95 -0.87 -12.19
N THR A 178 -6.01 -0.26 -11.65
CA THR A 178 -6.51 1.01 -12.16
C THR A 178 -6.57 2.11 -11.11
N HIS A 179 -6.14 3.32 -11.51
CA HIS A 179 -6.56 4.58 -10.91
C HIS A 179 -7.77 5.08 -11.67
N CYS A 180 -8.86 5.38 -10.97
CA CYS A 180 -10.15 5.67 -11.58
C CYS A 180 -10.68 7.03 -11.14
N GLU A 181 -10.58 8.02 -12.03
CA GLU A 181 -11.25 9.32 -11.91
C GLU A 181 -11.63 9.84 -13.30
N ASP A 182 -12.85 10.34 -13.47
CA ASP A 182 -13.35 10.87 -14.75
C ASP A 182 -12.84 12.28 -14.99
N GLU A 183 -11.90 12.43 -15.91
CA GLU A 183 -11.25 13.70 -16.26
C GLU A 183 -12.25 14.77 -16.75
N ALA A 184 -13.31 14.39 -17.46
CA ALA A 184 -14.30 15.33 -17.96
C ALA A 184 -15.07 15.97 -16.82
N THR A 185 -15.49 15.17 -15.85
CA THR A 185 -16.18 15.63 -14.63
C THR A 185 -15.25 16.55 -13.80
N ILE A 186 -13.99 16.13 -13.58
CA ILE A 186 -13.01 16.94 -12.83
C ILE A 186 -12.75 18.28 -13.50
N LYS A 187 -12.55 18.32 -14.80
CA LYS A 187 -12.32 19.57 -15.56
C LYS A 187 -13.52 20.52 -15.46
N ALA A 188 -14.73 19.97 -15.57
CA ALA A 188 -15.96 20.78 -15.42
C ALA A 188 -16.10 21.36 -14.02
N ASN A 189 -15.86 20.56 -12.97
CA ASN A 189 -15.90 21.01 -11.57
C ASN A 189 -14.79 22.03 -11.27
N LEU A 190 -13.57 21.80 -11.78
CA LEU A 190 -12.46 22.75 -11.64
C LEU A 190 -12.76 24.09 -12.31
N ALA A 191 -13.41 24.10 -13.49
CA ALA A 191 -13.81 25.32 -14.16
C ALA A 191 -14.79 26.14 -13.32
N LYS A 192 -15.79 25.49 -12.69
CA LYS A 192 -16.73 26.14 -11.76
C LYS A 192 -16.00 26.70 -10.52
N ALA A 193 -15.05 25.94 -9.96
CA ALA A 193 -14.27 26.41 -8.83
C ALA A 193 -13.40 27.62 -9.20
N LYS A 194 -12.81 27.66 -10.39
CA LYS A 194 -12.06 28.81 -10.90
C LYS A 194 -12.96 30.02 -11.15
N GLU A 195 -14.17 29.84 -11.64
CA GLU A 195 -15.15 30.92 -11.80
C GLU A 195 -15.50 31.57 -10.46
N GLN A 196 -15.63 30.74 -9.40
CA GLN A 196 -16.01 31.20 -8.06
C GLN A 196 -14.86 31.82 -7.26
N TYR A 197 -13.65 31.24 -7.35
CA TYR A 197 -12.51 31.56 -6.49
C TYR A 197 -11.28 32.12 -7.23
N GLY A 198 -11.30 32.18 -8.58
CA GLY A 198 -10.14 32.55 -9.37
C GLY A 198 -8.98 31.57 -9.16
N GLU A 199 -7.79 32.08 -8.90
CA GLU A 199 -6.58 31.30 -8.62
C GLU A 199 -6.47 30.89 -7.12
N ASP A 200 -7.32 31.42 -6.26
CA ASP A 200 -7.28 31.22 -4.80
C ASP A 200 -8.31 30.17 -4.33
N ILE A 201 -8.37 29.06 -5.02
CA ILE A 201 -9.25 27.93 -4.67
C ILE A 201 -8.87 27.40 -3.29
N PRO A 202 -9.78 27.34 -2.31
CA PRO A 202 -9.50 26.76 -0.99
C PRO A 202 -9.26 25.25 -1.08
N MET A 203 -8.37 24.69 -0.22
CA MET A 203 -8.09 23.25 -0.21
C MET A 203 -9.32 22.38 0.05
N ARG A 204 -10.30 22.86 0.84
CA ARG A 204 -11.58 22.16 1.08
C ARG A 204 -12.44 21.97 -0.18
N MET A 205 -12.11 22.63 -1.29
CA MET A 205 -12.75 22.38 -2.59
C MET A 205 -12.24 21.11 -3.28
N HIS A 206 -11.19 20.48 -2.76
CA HIS A 206 -10.61 19.30 -3.38
C HIS A 206 -11.62 18.16 -3.57
N PRO A 207 -12.39 17.73 -2.56
CA PRO A 207 -13.42 16.70 -2.71
C PRO A 207 -14.64 17.16 -3.54
N VAL A 208 -14.85 18.45 -3.71
CA VAL A 208 -15.91 18.99 -4.59
C VAL A 208 -15.48 18.95 -6.06
N ILE A 209 -14.21 19.26 -6.33
CA ILE A 209 -13.63 19.19 -7.68
C ILE A 209 -13.46 17.74 -8.13
N ARG A 210 -12.96 16.87 -7.22
CA ARG A 210 -12.78 15.42 -7.43
C ARG A 210 -13.87 14.67 -6.68
N ASP A 211 -15.09 14.85 -7.14
CA ASP A 211 -16.31 14.40 -6.46
C ASP A 211 -16.56 12.87 -6.61
N GLU A 212 -17.56 12.39 -5.89
CA GLU A 212 -17.96 10.97 -5.94
C GLU A 212 -18.36 10.53 -7.33
N LYS A 213 -18.97 11.43 -8.14
CA LYS A 213 -19.39 11.13 -9.50
C LYS A 213 -18.18 10.86 -10.40
N ALA A 214 -17.10 11.66 -10.29
CA ALA A 214 -15.88 11.45 -11.05
C ALA A 214 -15.27 10.08 -10.75
N CYS A 215 -15.21 9.70 -9.48
CA CYS A 215 -14.70 8.39 -9.07
C CYS A 215 -15.60 7.25 -9.56
N TYR A 216 -16.93 7.33 -9.32
CA TYR A 216 -17.87 6.28 -9.67
C TYR A 216 -17.94 6.00 -11.18
N LEU A 217 -17.97 7.04 -12.03
CA LEU A 217 -18.05 6.87 -13.48
C LEU A 217 -16.83 6.11 -14.02
N SER A 218 -15.65 6.47 -13.58
CA SER A 218 -14.40 5.83 -14.03
C SER A 218 -14.26 4.42 -13.46
N SER A 219 -14.51 4.21 -12.16
CA SER A 219 -14.50 2.88 -11.53
C SER A 219 -15.53 1.93 -12.17
N LYS A 220 -16.73 2.45 -12.48
CA LYS A 220 -17.76 1.67 -13.18
C LYS A 220 -17.29 1.24 -14.57
N THR A 221 -16.65 2.14 -15.32
CA THR A 221 -16.09 1.83 -16.64
C THR A 221 -15.05 0.72 -16.56
N ALA A 222 -14.11 0.80 -15.60
CA ALA A 222 -13.10 -0.25 -15.39
C ALA A 222 -13.75 -1.59 -15.04
N VAL A 223 -14.71 -1.61 -14.13
CA VAL A 223 -15.44 -2.82 -13.71
C VAL A 223 -16.25 -3.43 -14.88
N ASP A 224 -16.91 -2.60 -15.69
CA ASP A 224 -17.68 -3.07 -16.85
C ASP A 224 -16.76 -3.68 -17.92
N LEU A 225 -15.61 -3.08 -18.20
CA LEU A 225 -14.57 -3.63 -19.09
C LEU A 225 -14.03 -4.96 -18.54
N ALA A 226 -13.74 -5.03 -17.25
CA ALA A 226 -13.26 -6.26 -16.63
C ALA A 226 -14.29 -7.38 -16.70
N LYS A 227 -15.58 -7.09 -16.52
CA LYS A 227 -16.68 -8.06 -16.71
C LYS A 227 -16.79 -8.51 -18.17
N LYS A 228 -16.73 -7.57 -19.12
CA LYS A 228 -16.81 -7.85 -20.58
C LYS A 228 -15.70 -8.80 -21.03
N TYR A 229 -14.47 -8.54 -20.62
CA TYR A 229 -13.29 -9.29 -21.06
C TYR A 229 -12.85 -10.38 -20.08
N LYS A 230 -13.55 -10.54 -18.95
CA LYS A 230 -13.21 -11.48 -17.86
C LYS A 230 -11.79 -11.25 -17.31
N SER A 231 -11.35 -9.99 -17.28
CA SER A 231 -10.01 -9.61 -16.79
C SER A 231 -9.88 -9.80 -15.28
N ARG A 232 -8.65 -9.94 -14.79
CA ARG A 232 -8.35 -9.77 -13.36
C ARG A 232 -8.05 -8.30 -13.12
N LEU A 233 -8.92 -7.63 -12.38
CA LEU A 233 -8.85 -6.21 -12.10
C LEU A 233 -8.75 -5.95 -10.60
N HIS A 234 -7.85 -5.07 -10.20
CA HIS A 234 -7.78 -4.48 -8.88
C HIS A 234 -7.97 -2.96 -9.00
N VAL A 235 -9.02 -2.43 -8.40
CA VAL A 235 -9.30 -0.99 -8.42
C VAL A 235 -8.68 -0.36 -7.19
N PHE A 236 -7.74 0.56 -7.41
CA PHE A 236 -6.99 1.24 -6.35
C PHE A 236 -7.84 2.28 -5.61
N HIS A 237 -7.47 2.53 -4.35
CA HIS A 237 -7.86 3.67 -3.50
C HIS A 237 -9.33 4.11 -3.66
N ILE A 238 -10.27 3.17 -3.48
CA ILE A 238 -11.70 3.52 -3.40
C ILE A 238 -11.91 4.57 -2.31
N SER A 239 -12.56 5.67 -2.67
CA SER A 239 -12.65 6.84 -1.82
C SER A 239 -14.08 7.29 -1.52
N THR A 240 -15.09 6.62 -2.06
CA THR A 240 -16.51 6.96 -1.88
C THR A 240 -17.35 5.77 -1.45
N ALA A 241 -18.40 6.02 -0.66
CA ALA A 241 -19.40 5.01 -0.32
C ALA A 241 -20.13 4.49 -1.58
N LEU A 242 -20.38 5.34 -2.56
CA LEU A 242 -21.07 4.99 -3.81
C LEU A 242 -20.31 3.95 -4.62
N GLU A 243 -18.99 4.09 -4.77
CA GLU A 243 -18.13 3.14 -5.51
C GLU A 243 -18.18 1.73 -4.93
N THR A 244 -18.38 1.58 -3.60
CA THR A 244 -18.40 0.27 -2.95
C THR A 244 -19.50 -0.66 -3.48
N SER A 245 -20.56 -0.09 -4.10
CA SER A 245 -21.64 -0.85 -4.75
C SER A 245 -21.19 -1.63 -6.00
N LEU A 246 -20.03 -1.31 -6.57
CA LEU A 246 -19.48 -1.98 -7.75
C LEU A 246 -18.84 -3.33 -7.41
N PHE A 247 -18.53 -3.58 -6.14
CA PHE A 247 -17.78 -4.75 -5.67
C PHE A 247 -18.66 -5.73 -4.89
N THR A 248 -18.23 -7.00 -4.85
CA THR A 248 -19.02 -8.08 -4.28
C THR A 248 -18.30 -8.77 -3.12
N ASN A 249 -19.07 -9.21 -2.13
CA ASN A 249 -18.64 -10.09 -1.05
C ASN A 249 -19.29 -11.49 -1.11
N LYS A 250 -19.93 -11.83 -2.25
CA LYS A 250 -20.69 -13.09 -2.40
C LYS A 250 -19.82 -14.32 -2.72
N MET A 251 -18.51 -14.14 -2.77
CA MET A 251 -17.54 -15.21 -3.04
C MET A 251 -16.24 -14.94 -2.29
N PRO A 252 -15.47 -15.99 -1.94
CA PRO A 252 -14.18 -15.82 -1.31
C PRO A 252 -13.16 -15.12 -2.24
N LEU A 253 -12.17 -14.45 -1.66
CA LEU A 253 -11.23 -13.59 -2.38
C LEU A 253 -10.47 -14.32 -3.50
N GLU A 254 -10.09 -15.58 -3.28
CA GLU A 254 -9.37 -16.40 -4.26
C GLU A 254 -10.15 -16.58 -5.56
N LYS A 255 -11.49 -16.51 -5.50
CA LYS A 255 -12.38 -16.63 -6.64
C LYS A 255 -12.75 -15.29 -7.27
N LYS A 256 -12.48 -14.16 -6.60
CA LYS A 256 -12.74 -12.84 -7.15
C LYS A 256 -11.78 -12.55 -8.31
N ARG A 257 -12.34 -12.08 -9.40
CA ARG A 257 -11.56 -11.51 -10.53
C ARG A 257 -11.51 -9.99 -10.47
N ILE A 258 -12.45 -9.37 -9.79
CA ILE A 258 -12.52 -7.91 -9.59
C ILE A 258 -12.45 -7.67 -8.08
N THR A 259 -11.42 -6.97 -7.67
CA THR A 259 -11.09 -6.64 -6.28
C THR A 259 -10.87 -5.14 -6.13
N ALA A 260 -10.88 -4.65 -4.91
CA ALA A 260 -10.67 -3.23 -4.64
C ALA A 260 -9.93 -3.01 -3.32
N GLU A 261 -9.18 -1.93 -3.27
CA GLU A 261 -8.51 -1.48 -2.04
C GLU A 261 -9.08 -0.16 -1.53
N VAL A 262 -8.81 0.12 -0.27
CA VAL A 262 -8.99 1.42 0.36
C VAL A 262 -7.69 1.84 1.03
N CYS A 263 -7.36 3.13 0.98
CA CYS A 263 -6.13 3.60 1.60
C CYS A 263 -6.33 4.10 3.03
N VAL A 264 -5.28 3.99 3.83
CA VAL A 264 -5.23 4.42 5.23
C VAL A 264 -5.76 5.83 5.42
N HIS A 265 -5.38 6.79 4.55
CA HIS A 265 -5.82 8.17 4.66
C HIS A 265 -7.32 8.36 4.40
N HIS A 266 -7.96 7.54 3.52
CA HIS A 266 -9.41 7.56 3.31
C HIS A 266 -10.19 6.93 4.50
N LEU A 267 -9.57 6.04 5.26
CA LEU A 267 -10.14 5.45 6.48
C LEU A 267 -9.93 6.32 7.73
N TRP A 268 -8.99 7.26 7.66
CA TRP A 268 -8.61 8.10 8.80
C TRP A 268 -9.20 9.51 8.74
N PHE A 269 -9.01 10.19 7.62
CA PHE A 269 -9.41 11.59 7.43
C PHE A 269 -10.79 11.71 6.78
N ASP A 270 -11.41 12.88 6.93
CA ASP A 270 -12.56 13.34 6.17
C ASP A 270 -12.39 14.82 5.77
N ASP A 271 -13.34 15.34 5.01
CA ASP A 271 -13.26 16.68 4.42
C ASP A 271 -13.31 17.82 5.43
N SER A 272 -13.80 17.60 6.65
CA SER A 272 -13.80 18.61 7.72
C SER A 272 -12.39 19.05 8.13
N GLN A 273 -11.38 18.24 7.82
CA GLN A 273 -9.99 18.48 8.22
C GLN A 273 -9.17 19.28 7.20
N TYR A 274 -9.74 19.62 6.02
CA TYR A 274 -9.01 20.41 5.03
C TYR A 274 -8.69 21.84 5.49
N ASP A 275 -9.51 22.44 6.33
CA ASP A 275 -9.25 23.81 6.83
C ASP A 275 -8.05 23.84 7.80
N GLU A 276 -7.80 22.74 8.55
CA GLU A 276 -6.66 22.60 9.46
C GLU A 276 -5.41 22.10 8.73
N LYS A 277 -5.55 20.99 7.96
CA LYS A 277 -4.42 20.28 7.38
C LYS A 277 -4.08 20.71 5.95
N GLY A 278 -4.98 21.39 5.28
CA GLY A 278 -4.77 21.94 3.95
C GLY A 278 -4.31 20.89 2.93
N SER A 279 -3.23 21.19 2.24
CA SER A 279 -2.64 20.33 1.23
C SER A 279 -2.04 19.04 1.79
N LEU A 280 -1.75 18.95 3.09
CA LEU A 280 -1.17 17.77 3.73
C LEU A 280 -2.10 16.55 3.66
N ILE A 281 -3.40 16.76 3.45
CA ILE A 281 -4.37 15.69 3.19
C ILE A 281 -4.95 15.72 1.77
N LYS A 282 -4.31 16.42 0.85
CA LYS A 282 -4.67 16.46 -0.56
C LYS A 282 -4.10 15.23 -1.27
N TRP A 283 -4.94 14.25 -1.59
CA TRP A 283 -4.66 13.06 -2.41
C TRP A 283 -5.55 13.01 -3.66
N ASN A 284 -5.23 12.18 -4.62
CA ASN A 284 -6.06 11.80 -5.77
C ASN A 284 -6.29 10.28 -5.75
N PRO A 285 -7.52 9.80 -5.50
CA PRO A 285 -8.76 10.56 -5.24
C PRO A 285 -8.73 11.34 -3.93
N ALA A 286 -9.56 12.38 -3.88
CA ALA A 286 -9.66 13.25 -2.70
C ALA A 286 -10.13 12.48 -1.46
N VAL A 287 -9.64 12.85 -0.27
CA VAL A 287 -10.32 12.57 1.00
C VAL A 287 -11.70 13.23 0.95
N LYS A 288 -12.75 12.48 1.24
CA LYS A 288 -14.14 12.91 1.07
C LYS A 288 -14.88 13.03 2.40
N THR A 289 -16.21 12.94 2.39
CA THR A 289 -17.05 13.20 3.55
C THR A 289 -16.89 12.17 4.67
N ALA A 290 -17.35 12.49 5.86
CA ALA A 290 -17.43 11.54 6.99
C ALA A 290 -18.35 10.35 6.66
N GLU A 291 -19.41 10.57 5.87
CA GLU A 291 -20.31 9.53 5.38
C GLU A 291 -19.60 8.59 4.40
N ASP A 292 -18.78 9.12 3.51
CA ASP A 292 -17.95 8.30 2.63
C ASP A 292 -16.97 7.43 3.44
N ARG A 293 -16.27 8.03 4.40
CA ARG A 293 -15.38 7.29 5.30
C ARG A 293 -16.11 6.16 6.05
N ALA A 294 -17.31 6.43 6.57
CA ALA A 294 -18.12 5.41 7.23
C ALA A 294 -18.57 4.30 6.25
N GLY A 295 -18.91 4.66 5.02
CA GLY A 295 -19.25 3.73 3.95
C GLY A 295 -18.07 2.84 3.53
N LEU A 296 -16.86 3.39 3.48
CA LEU A 296 -15.63 2.66 3.22
C LEU A 296 -15.33 1.63 4.32
N TRP A 297 -15.41 2.04 5.60
CA TRP A 297 -15.28 1.11 6.73
C TRP A 297 -16.30 -0.03 6.66
N LYS A 298 -17.57 0.28 6.40
CA LYS A 298 -18.61 -0.74 6.24
C LYS A 298 -18.27 -1.73 5.13
N ALA A 299 -17.82 -1.24 3.97
CA ALA A 299 -17.47 -2.07 2.83
C ALA A 299 -16.19 -2.90 3.04
N LEU A 300 -15.23 -2.40 3.82
CA LEU A 300 -14.03 -3.13 4.22
C LEU A 300 -14.38 -4.30 5.15
N LEU A 301 -15.22 -4.04 6.15
CA LEU A 301 -15.63 -5.03 7.15
C LEU A 301 -16.57 -6.09 6.57
N ASP A 302 -17.41 -5.75 5.61
CA ASP A 302 -18.32 -6.72 4.96
C ASP A 302 -17.66 -7.45 3.77
N GLY A 303 -16.38 -7.17 3.45
CA GLY A 303 -15.60 -7.86 2.42
C GLY A 303 -15.87 -7.43 0.99
N ARG A 304 -16.54 -6.29 0.74
CA ARG A 304 -16.62 -5.67 -0.60
C ARG A 304 -15.29 -5.02 -0.98
N LEU A 305 -14.62 -4.39 -0.02
CA LEU A 305 -13.23 -3.95 -0.17
C LEU A 305 -12.29 -5.01 0.42
N ASP A 306 -11.23 -5.30 -0.28
CA ASP A 306 -10.42 -6.50 -0.05
C ASP A 306 -9.12 -6.21 0.69
N VAL A 307 -8.49 -5.06 0.46
CA VAL A 307 -7.14 -4.71 0.91
C VAL A 307 -7.11 -3.30 1.49
N VAL A 308 -6.21 -3.10 2.46
CA VAL A 308 -5.82 -1.76 2.95
C VAL A 308 -4.39 -1.47 2.51
N ALA A 309 -4.22 -0.42 1.72
CA ALA A 309 -2.94 0.07 1.21
C ALA A 309 -2.63 1.49 1.70
N THR A 310 -1.50 2.06 1.30
CA THR A 310 -1.13 3.40 1.72
C THR A 310 -1.34 4.49 0.68
N ASP A 311 -1.12 4.20 -0.59
CA ASP A 311 -0.88 5.24 -1.60
C ASP A 311 0.18 6.25 -1.12
N HIS A 312 1.25 5.70 -0.52
CA HIS A 312 2.39 6.50 -0.09
C HIS A 312 2.99 7.25 -1.27
N ALA A 313 2.78 8.54 -1.32
CA ALA A 313 3.13 9.40 -2.44
C ALA A 313 3.78 10.71 -1.95
N PRO A 314 5.02 10.65 -1.44
CA PRO A 314 5.67 11.79 -0.79
C PRO A 314 5.93 12.95 -1.75
N HIS A 315 5.81 14.16 -1.20
CA HIS A 315 6.18 15.43 -1.79
C HIS A 315 6.87 16.27 -0.73
N THR A 316 7.72 17.22 -1.12
CA THR A 316 8.36 18.11 -0.15
C THR A 316 7.34 19.05 0.50
N LEU A 317 7.62 19.53 1.73
CA LEU A 317 6.76 20.54 2.37
C LEU A 317 6.68 21.82 1.55
N GLU A 318 7.76 22.19 0.88
CA GLU A 318 7.77 23.35 -0.03
C GLU A 318 6.75 23.18 -1.16
N GLU A 319 6.74 22.02 -1.83
CA GLU A 319 5.74 21.71 -2.86
C GLU A 319 4.31 21.70 -2.30
N LYS A 320 4.12 21.14 -1.10
CA LYS A 320 2.81 21.09 -0.43
C LYS A 320 2.33 22.46 0.04
N SER A 321 3.22 23.42 0.27
CA SER A 321 2.89 24.79 0.73
C SER A 321 2.34 25.70 -0.38
N ASN A 322 2.30 25.22 -1.62
CA ASN A 322 1.75 25.97 -2.73
C ASN A 322 0.22 26.11 -2.66
N LYS A 323 -0.32 27.06 -3.44
CA LYS A 323 -1.76 27.21 -3.64
C LYS A 323 -2.37 25.95 -4.29
N TYR A 324 -3.68 25.80 -4.21
CA TYR A 324 -4.41 24.61 -4.65
C TYR A 324 -3.99 24.07 -6.02
N LEU A 325 -3.89 24.96 -7.02
CA LEU A 325 -3.57 24.55 -8.41
C LEU A 325 -2.15 24.01 -8.56
N SER A 326 -1.21 24.46 -7.73
CA SER A 326 0.21 24.08 -7.81
C SER A 326 0.64 23.09 -6.73
N ALA A 327 -0.10 22.98 -5.61
CA ALA A 327 0.19 22.00 -4.57
C ALA A 327 -0.07 20.56 -5.11
N PRO A 328 0.93 19.68 -5.15
CA PRO A 328 0.74 18.32 -5.62
C PRO A 328 -0.14 17.49 -4.70
N SER A 329 -0.82 16.48 -5.26
CA SER A 329 -1.59 15.50 -4.51
C SER A 329 -0.71 14.31 -4.11
N GLY A 330 -0.83 13.83 -2.87
CA GLY A 330 -0.07 12.76 -2.26
C GLY A 330 0.60 13.17 -0.95
N GLY A 331 0.96 12.20 -0.15
CA GLY A 331 1.66 12.37 1.11
C GLY A 331 2.30 11.06 1.61
N PRO A 332 3.19 11.12 2.62
CA PRO A 332 3.89 9.96 3.13
C PRO A 332 3.06 9.19 4.16
N LEU A 333 3.02 7.85 4.07
CA LEU A 333 2.20 7.00 4.96
C LEU A 333 2.85 5.69 5.40
N VAL A 334 3.81 5.09 4.66
CA VAL A 334 4.28 3.72 4.91
C VAL A 334 4.78 3.47 6.34
N GLN A 335 5.43 4.43 6.98
CA GLN A 335 5.91 4.29 8.37
C GLN A 335 4.75 4.24 9.37
N HIS A 336 3.65 4.91 9.09
CA HIS A 336 2.57 5.13 10.04
C HIS A 336 1.30 4.30 9.75
N ALA A 337 1.27 3.53 8.66
CA ALA A 337 0.10 2.78 8.24
C ALA A 337 -0.36 1.76 9.30
N LEU A 338 0.52 0.84 9.70
CA LEU A 338 0.19 -0.16 10.73
C LEU A 338 -0.15 0.49 12.08
N PRO A 339 0.63 1.45 12.64
CA PRO A 339 0.25 2.15 13.86
C PRO A 339 -1.11 2.84 13.77
N ALA A 340 -1.41 3.53 12.67
CA ALA A 340 -2.70 4.21 12.48
C ALA A 340 -3.88 3.21 12.42
N MET A 341 -3.70 2.09 11.74
CA MET A 341 -4.74 1.05 11.67
C MET A 341 -4.91 0.34 13.02
N MET A 342 -3.85 0.22 13.83
CA MET A 342 -3.93 -0.25 15.20
C MET A 342 -4.72 0.69 16.12
N GLU A 343 -4.68 2.02 15.90
CA GLU A 343 -5.56 2.94 16.64
C GLU A 343 -7.05 2.59 16.40
N ARG A 344 -7.42 2.18 15.18
CA ARG A 344 -8.79 1.72 14.89
C ARG A 344 -9.13 0.39 15.57
N VAL A 345 -8.12 -0.47 15.82
CA VAL A 345 -8.29 -1.67 16.68
C VAL A 345 -8.54 -1.26 18.13
N HIS A 346 -7.75 -0.32 18.66
CA HIS A 346 -7.94 0.21 20.02
C HIS A 346 -9.30 0.91 20.22
N ASP A 347 -9.80 1.54 19.16
CA ASP A 347 -11.11 2.21 19.16
C ASP A 347 -12.29 1.21 18.95
N GLY A 348 -12.00 -0.08 18.71
CA GLY A 348 -13.01 -1.13 18.53
C GLY A 348 -13.73 -1.05 17.17
N VAL A 349 -13.15 -0.36 16.16
CA VAL A 349 -13.72 -0.28 14.81
C VAL A 349 -13.60 -1.62 14.08
N TRP A 350 -12.49 -2.32 14.27
CA TRP A 350 -12.22 -3.68 13.80
C TRP A 350 -11.31 -4.43 14.79
N ASP A 351 -11.15 -5.73 14.61
CA ASP A 351 -10.20 -6.52 15.39
C ASP A 351 -8.87 -6.68 14.66
N ILE A 352 -7.83 -7.09 15.40
CA ILE A 352 -6.47 -7.26 14.88
C ILE A 352 -6.37 -8.41 13.86
N ALA A 353 -7.21 -9.45 13.97
CA ALA A 353 -7.20 -10.56 13.01
C ALA A 353 -7.73 -10.10 11.64
N THR A 354 -8.81 -9.32 11.62
CA THR A 354 -9.33 -8.66 10.44
C THR A 354 -8.30 -7.68 9.85
N MET A 355 -7.58 -6.92 10.68
CA MET A 355 -6.51 -6.03 10.21
C MET A 355 -5.41 -6.83 9.49
N VAL A 356 -4.95 -7.93 10.08
CA VAL A 356 -3.94 -8.82 9.46
C VAL A 356 -4.48 -9.45 8.18
N GLU A 357 -5.75 -9.86 8.14
CA GLU A 357 -6.37 -10.33 6.90
C GLU A 357 -6.23 -9.29 5.78
N LYS A 358 -6.63 -8.03 6.03
CA LYS A 358 -6.68 -6.97 5.02
C LYS A 358 -5.31 -6.42 4.62
N MET A 359 -4.31 -6.48 5.50
CA MET A 359 -2.99 -5.88 5.25
C MET A 359 -1.89 -6.92 4.96
N CYS A 360 -2.15 -8.22 5.17
CA CYS A 360 -1.14 -9.27 4.96
C CYS A 360 -1.66 -10.41 4.08
N HIS A 361 -2.75 -11.09 4.50
CA HIS A 361 -3.26 -12.27 3.79
C HIS A 361 -3.88 -11.92 2.44
N ASN A 362 -4.78 -10.95 2.42
CA ASN A 362 -5.53 -10.58 1.23
C ASN A 362 -4.64 -10.05 0.10
N PRO A 363 -3.64 -9.15 0.32
CA PRO A 363 -2.70 -8.79 -0.74
C PRO A 363 -1.95 -10.02 -1.28
N ALA A 364 -1.50 -10.93 -0.41
CA ALA A 364 -0.80 -12.15 -0.84
C ALA A 364 -1.69 -13.04 -1.71
N ILE A 365 -2.97 -13.23 -1.35
CA ILE A 365 -3.96 -13.99 -2.14
C ILE A 365 -4.23 -13.31 -3.48
N LEU A 366 -4.56 -12.00 -3.44
CA LEU A 366 -4.96 -11.22 -4.61
C LEU A 366 -3.88 -11.25 -5.68
N PHE A 367 -2.65 -10.96 -5.28
CA PHE A 367 -1.50 -10.92 -6.18
C PHE A 367 -0.91 -12.32 -6.44
N ARG A 368 -1.37 -13.34 -5.72
CA ARG A 368 -0.84 -14.73 -5.78
C ARG A 368 0.66 -14.75 -5.48
N MET A 369 1.05 -14.08 -4.40
CA MET A 369 2.45 -14.01 -3.98
C MET A 369 2.96 -15.37 -3.52
N GLU A 370 4.21 -15.67 -3.84
CA GLU A 370 4.85 -16.93 -3.49
C GLU A 370 5.34 -16.90 -2.04
N ASP A 371 4.84 -17.84 -1.20
CA ASP A 371 5.28 -18.12 0.17
C ASP A 371 5.38 -16.89 1.11
N ARG A 372 4.48 -15.90 0.99
CA ARG A 372 4.47 -14.67 1.82
C ARG A 372 3.07 -14.35 2.35
N GLY A 373 3.00 -13.42 3.30
CA GLY A 373 1.76 -12.89 3.86
C GLY A 373 1.13 -13.75 4.97
N TYR A 374 1.82 -14.81 5.42
CA TYR A 374 1.36 -15.73 6.45
C TYR A 374 2.47 -16.14 7.42
N ILE A 375 2.10 -16.56 8.63
CA ILE A 375 2.99 -17.26 9.57
C ILE A 375 2.77 -18.76 9.39
N ARG A 376 3.45 -19.35 8.40
CA ARG A 376 3.37 -20.79 8.06
C ARG A 376 4.77 -21.38 7.94
N GLU A 377 4.94 -22.62 8.39
CA GLU A 377 6.21 -23.35 8.19
C GLU A 377 6.55 -23.45 6.70
N GLY A 378 7.80 -23.18 6.36
CA GLY A 378 8.30 -23.12 4.99
C GLY A 378 8.17 -21.76 4.31
N TYR A 379 7.33 -20.83 4.78
CA TYR A 379 7.18 -19.50 4.21
C TYR A 379 8.38 -18.60 4.56
N HIS A 380 8.60 -17.57 3.77
CA HIS A 380 9.55 -16.52 4.11
C HIS A 380 9.22 -15.91 5.46
N ALA A 381 10.23 -15.74 6.30
CA ALA A 381 10.03 -15.14 7.62
C ALA A 381 9.99 -13.61 7.51
N ASP A 382 8.93 -13.10 6.88
CA ASP A 382 8.54 -11.70 6.87
C ASP A 382 7.60 -11.50 8.05
N LEU A 383 8.09 -10.92 9.15
CA LEU A 383 7.40 -10.89 10.44
C LEU A 383 7.54 -9.54 11.12
N VAL A 384 6.52 -9.16 11.89
CA VAL A 384 6.51 -7.93 12.68
C VAL A 384 6.17 -8.22 14.13
N LEU A 385 7.00 -7.76 15.06
CA LEU A 385 6.64 -7.67 16.47
C LEU A 385 6.09 -6.29 16.78
N LEU A 386 4.86 -6.27 17.26
CA LEU A 386 4.12 -5.08 17.63
C LEU A 386 3.83 -5.09 19.15
N GLU A 387 4.25 -4.04 19.83
CA GLU A 387 3.94 -3.81 21.25
C GLU A 387 2.66 -2.99 21.35
N PRO A 388 1.54 -3.56 21.86
CA PRO A 388 0.22 -2.92 21.79
C PRO A 388 0.05 -1.75 22.77
N ASN A 389 0.85 -1.69 23.83
CA ASN A 389 0.73 -0.71 24.92
C ASN A 389 2.04 0.08 25.10
N ARG A 390 2.58 0.60 24.02
CA ARG A 390 3.78 1.44 24.02
C ARG A 390 3.51 2.76 23.28
N PRO A 391 2.85 3.73 23.96
CA PRO A 391 2.44 4.96 23.30
C PRO A 391 3.61 5.83 22.91
N TRP A 392 3.48 6.50 21.78
CA TRP A 392 4.44 7.47 21.25
C TRP A 392 3.73 8.51 20.41
N LYS A 393 4.31 9.72 20.33
CA LYS A 393 3.76 10.81 19.52
C LYS A 393 4.51 10.91 18.21
N VAL A 394 3.78 11.02 17.10
CA VAL A 394 4.38 11.30 15.79
C VAL A 394 4.94 12.72 15.80
N SER A 395 6.24 12.85 15.57
CA SER A 395 6.96 14.11 15.60
C SER A 395 8.09 14.12 14.58
N LYS A 396 8.62 15.29 14.26
CA LYS A 396 9.74 15.42 13.30
C LYS A 396 10.94 14.56 13.65
N ASP A 397 11.20 14.34 14.95
CA ASP A 397 12.37 13.57 15.42
C ASP A 397 12.25 12.06 15.15
N ASN A 398 11.06 11.56 14.85
CA ASN A 398 10.83 10.13 14.59
C ASN A 398 10.24 9.84 13.21
N ILE A 399 10.09 10.86 12.37
CA ILE A 399 9.69 10.71 10.96
C ILE A 399 10.91 10.33 10.12
N LEU A 400 10.83 9.19 9.41
CA LEU A 400 11.90 8.61 8.63
C LEU A 400 11.78 8.88 7.12
N TYR A 401 10.66 9.41 6.67
CA TYR A 401 10.47 9.79 5.27
C TYR A 401 11.48 10.83 4.83
N LYS A 402 12.00 10.72 3.61
CA LYS A 402 12.91 11.71 3.05
C LYS A 402 12.31 13.11 3.02
N CYS A 403 11.01 13.22 2.80
CA CYS A 403 10.28 14.51 2.80
C CYS A 403 10.07 15.13 4.19
N GLN A 404 10.39 14.42 5.29
CA GLN A 404 10.46 14.91 6.69
C GLN A 404 9.14 15.48 7.25
N TRP A 405 8.00 15.00 6.81
CA TRP A 405 6.69 15.35 7.36
C TRP A 405 5.74 14.16 7.31
N SER A 406 4.65 14.23 8.05
CA SER A 406 3.59 13.22 8.07
C SER A 406 2.22 13.90 8.27
N PRO A 407 1.15 13.42 7.60
CA PRO A 407 -0.20 13.92 7.90
C PRO A 407 -0.66 13.55 9.31
N PHE A 408 0.02 12.62 9.97
CA PHE A 408 -0.21 12.20 11.36
C PHE A 408 0.63 12.97 12.38
N GLU A 409 1.44 13.95 11.99
CA GLU A 409 2.25 14.72 12.95
C GLU A 409 1.38 15.28 14.07
N GLY A 410 1.80 15.05 15.31
CA GLY A 410 1.05 15.41 16.52
C GLY A 410 0.14 14.32 17.08
N ALA A 411 -0.23 13.32 16.29
CA ALA A 411 -1.04 12.19 16.75
C ALA A 411 -0.26 11.30 17.74
N VAL A 412 -0.98 10.74 18.71
CA VAL A 412 -0.45 9.73 19.63
C VAL A 412 -0.88 8.36 19.14
N MET A 413 0.10 7.49 18.88
CA MET A 413 -0.10 6.09 18.54
C MET A 413 0.11 5.26 19.80
N LYS A 414 -0.85 4.40 20.15
CA LYS A 414 -0.81 3.56 21.38
C LYS A 414 0.08 2.34 21.23
N SER A 415 0.28 1.89 19.98
CA SER A 415 1.08 0.70 19.65
C SER A 415 2.36 1.10 18.92
N LYS A 416 3.43 0.28 19.09
CA LYS A 416 4.73 0.52 18.43
C LYS A 416 5.29 -0.75 17.80
N VAL A 417 5.73 -0.64 16.56
CA VAL A 417 6.55 -1.68 15.90
C VAL A 417 7.92 -1.71 16.58
N THR A 418 8.31 -2.87 17.10
CA THR A 418 9.58 -3.04 17.81
C THR A 418 10.60 -3.82 17.00
N HIS A 419 10.19 -4.81 16.21
CA HIS A 419 11.07 -5.59 15.35
C HIS A 419 10.37 -5.86 14.03
N THR A 420 11.14 -5.81 12.94
CA THR A 420 10.69 -6.22 11.61
C THR A 420 11.73 -7.15 11.00
N PHE A 421 11.27 -8.32 10.60
CA PHE A 421 12.06 -9.30 9.88
C PHE A 421 11.67 -9.27 8.40
N VAL A 422 12.66 -9.22 7.53
CA VAL A 422 12.54 -9.34 6.08
C VAL A 422 13.36 -10.54 5.64
N ASN A 423 12.72 -11.54 5.04
CA ASN A 423 13.37 -12.81 4.65
C ASN A 423 14.19 -13.44 5.82
N GLY A 424 13.64 -13.39 7.05
CA GLY A 424 14.30 -13.91 8.24
C GLY A 424 15.47 -13.09 8.78
N HIS A 425 15.82 -12.00 8.11
CA HIS A 425 16.79 -11.02 8.59
C HIS A 425 16.10 -10.00 9.49
N LEU A 426 16.63 -9.77 10.71
CA LEU A 426 16.14 -8.72 11.61
C LEU A 426 16.60 -7.35 11.09
N ALA A 427 15.81 -6.79 10.16
CA ALA A 427 16.12 -5.55 9.44
C ALA A 427 15.91 -4.29 10.29
N TYR A 428 14.99 -4.33 11.28
CA TYR A 428 14.71 -3.21 12.17
C TYR A 428 14.46 -3.67 13.60
N LYS A 429 15.04 -2.96 14.54
CA LYS A 429 14.81 -3.15 15.97
C LYS A 429 14.89 -1.81 16.72
N ASP A 430 13.75 -1.36 17.28
CA ASP A 430 13.68 -0.19 18.18
C ASP A 430 14.47 1.03 17.68
N GLY A 431 14.26 1.45 16.44
CA GLY A 431 14.92 2.62 15.84
C GLY A 431 16.29 2.33 15.18
N LYS A 432 16.77 1.09 15.23
CA LYS A 432 18.03 0.69 14.61
C LYS A 432 17.79 -0.22 13.41
N PHE A 433 18.49 0.05 12.32
CA PHE A 433 18.48 -0.77 11.12
C PHE A 433 19.71 -1.67 11.04
N ASP A 434 19.52 -2.91 10.57
CA ASP A 434 20.61 -3.80 10.12
C ASP A 434 20.44 -3.99 8.61
N GLU A 435 21.27 -3.28 7.84
CA GLU A 435 21.25 -3.26 6.37
C GLU A 435 22.19 -4.30 5.74
N SER A 436 22.68 -5.24 6.53
CA SER A 436 23.60 -6.28 6.06
C SER A 436 22.96 -7.29 5.09
N GLN A 437 21.63 -7.32 5.02
CA GLN A 437 20.85 -8.05 4.03
C GLN A 437 19.73 -7.15 3.53
N LEU A 438 19.52 -7.13 2.22
CA LEU A 438 18.48 -6.37 1.55
C LEU A 438 17.26 -7.23 1.24
N GLY A 439 16.17 -6.57 0.89
CA GLY A 439 14.98 -7.23 0.38
C GLY A 439 15.18 -7.90 -0.97
N GLU A 440 14.20 -8.69 -1.38
CA GLU A 440 14.25 -9.47 -2.61
C GLU A 440 13.10 -9.08 -3.56
N ARG A 441 13.28 -9.36 -4.86
CA ARG A 441 12.22 -9.24 -5.86
C ARG A 441 11.10 -10.22 -5.51
N LEU A 442 9.86 -9.74 -5.48
CA LEU A 442 8.68 -10.56 -5.25
C LEU A 442 8.39 -11.44 -6.47
N LEU A 443 7.95 -12.67 -6.19
CA LEU A 443 7.51 -13.63 -7.20
C LEU A 443 6.02 -13.96 -7.00
N PHE A 444 5.37 -14.33 -8.10
CA PHE A 444 3.94 -14.55 -8.15
C PHE A 444 3.61 -15.89 -8.82
N ASN A 445 2.75 -16.69 -8.18
CA ASN A 445 2.26 -17.98 -8.72
C ASN A 445 1.20 -17.70 -9.81
N ARG A 446 1.66 -17.34 -11.01
CA ARG A 446 0.84 -17.03 -12.19
C ARG A 446 1.34 -17.81 -13.38
N ASP A 447 0.50 -18.70 -13.87
CA ASP A 447 0.78 -19.53 -15.07
C ASP A 447 0.70 -18.70 -16.34
#